data_5491854c92f583ce19d47d496e683c45
#
_entry.id   5491854c92f583ce19d47d496e683c45
#
_cell.length_a   1.000
_cell.length_b   1.000
_cell.length_c   1.000
_cell.angle_alpha   90.00
_cell.angle_beta   90.00
_cell.angle_gamma   90.00
#
_symmetry.space_group_name_H-M   'P 1'
#
loop_
_entity.id
_entity.type
_entity.pdbx_description
1 polymer ?
#
loop_
_entity_poly.entity_id
_entity_poly.type
_entity_poly.pdbx_seq_one_letter_code
_entity_poly.pdbx_strand_id
1 'polypeptide(L)'
;LEVKGHAGSDEYGRDLVCAIVSGIVTGLANALYEMAHEEDIILDEGYAHIKLHHPSSVTDIIMNTAIIQLKTAQEVNKDYIRIMEV
;
A
#
# COMPACT_ATOMS: atom_id res chain seq x y z
N LEU A 1 2.95 -6.93 -5.04
CA LEU A 1 1.82 -6.17 -4.52
C LEU A 1 1.59 -4.94 -5.36
N GLU A 2 0.39 -4.77 -5.81
CA GLU A 2 -0.06 -3.55 -6.45
C GLU A 2 -1.23 -2.96 -5.68
N VAL A 3 -1.19 -1.66 -5.49
CA VAL A 3 -2.26 -0.92 -4.84
C VAL A 3 -2.67 0.22 -5.79
N LYS A 4 -3.95 0.25 -6.12
CA LYS A 4 -4.52 1.29 -6.97
C LYS A 4 -5.65 1.98 -6.23
N GLY A 5 -5.64 3.29 -6.22
CA GLY A 5 -6.69 4.10 -5.66
C GLY A 5 -7.05 5.24 -6.59
N HIS A 6 -8.21 5.82 -6.38
CA HIS A 6 -8.61 6.98 -7.13
C HIS A 6 -8.18 8.23 -6.38
N ALA A 7 -7.28 9.01 -6.99
CA ALA A 7 -7.00 10.35 -6.53
C ALA A 7 -8.20 11.22 -6.90
N GLY A 8 -9.28 11.06 -6.17
CA GLY A 8 -10.50 11.79 -6.44
C GLY A 8 -10.45 13.16 -5.81
N SER A 9 -10.40 14.18 -6.61
CA SER A 9 -10.37 15.55 -6.14
C SER A 9 -11.72 16.08 -5.73
N ASP A 10 -12.81 15.43 -6.16
CA ASP A 10 -14.15 16.02 -6.07
C ASP A 10 -14.92 15.60 -4.83
N GLU A 11 -14.50 14.54 -4.15
CA GLU A 11 -15.19 14.02 -2.99
C GLU A 11 -14.28 13.97 -1.78
N TYR A 12 -14.72 14.58 -0.71
CA TYR A 12 -13.98 14.62 0.55
C TYR A 12 -13.60 13.22 1.07
N GLY A 13 -14.54 12.26 1.00
CA GLY A 13 -14.27 10.90 1.44
C GLY A 13 -13.20 10.20 0.61
N ARG A 14 -13.15 10.50 -0.68
CA ARG A 14 -12.18 9.93 -1.60
C ARG A 14 -10.76 10.46 -1.30
N ASP A 15 -10.62 11.74 -1.02
CA ASP A 15 -9.34 12.33 -0.65
C ASP A 15 -8.81 11.76 0.67
N LEU A 16 -9.69 11.54 1.64
CA LEU A 16 -9.31 10.89 2.89
C LEU A 16 -8.82 9.46 2.67
N VAL A 17 -9.51 8.70 1.81
CA VAL A 17 -9.11 7.32 1.48
C VAL A 17 -7.74 7.33 0.80
N CYS A 18 -7.50 8.22 -0.13
CA CYS A 18 -6.20 8.35 -0.78
C CYS A 18 -5.10 8.65 0.24
N ALA A 19 -5.37 9.53 1.20
CA ALA A 19 -4.41 9.85 2.25
C ALA A 19 -4.09 8.64 3.14
N ILE A 20 -5.11 7.87 3.50
CA ILE A 20 -4.94 6.65 4.30
C ILE A 20 -4.07 5.64 3.55
N VAL A 21 -4.41 5.36 2.30
CA VAL A 21 -3.67 4.40 1.47
C VAL A 21 -2.24 4.86 1.26
N SER A 22 -2.03 6.14 0.95
CA SER A 22 -0.69 6.70 0.77
C SER A 22 0.16 6.56 2.03
N GLY A 23 -0.43 6.80 3.21
CA GLY A 23 0.28 6.64 4.47
C GLY A 23 0.71 5.19 4.71
N ILE A 24 -0.19 4.25 4.48
CA ILE A 24 0.12 2.82 4.64
C ILE A 24 1.22 2.38 3.67
N VAL A 25 1.08 2.73 2.40
CA VAL A 25 2.01 2.29 1.34
C VAL A 25 3.38 2.94 1.51
N THR A 26 3.43 4.22 1.86
CA THR A 26 4.69 4.90 2.11
C THR A 26 5.41 4.31 3.32
N GLY A 27 4.67 4.02 4.40
CA GLY A 27 5.23 3.35 5.57
C GLY A 27 5.74 1.95 5.26
N LEU A 28 4.98 1.20 4.46
CA LEU A 28 5.40 -0.13 3.98
C LEU A 28 6.71 -0.05 3.20
N ALA A 29 6.82 0.89 2.27
CA ALA A 29 8.03 1.08 1.47
C ALA A 29 9.24 1.39 2.35
N ASN A 30 9.08 2.28 3.31
CA ASN A 30 10.14 2.64 4.24
C ASN A 30 10.53 1.45 5.12
N ALA A 31 9.57 0.68 5.61
CA ALA A 31 9.85 -0.50 6.43
C ALA A 31 10.64 -1.55 5.63
N LEU A 32 10.24 -1.82 4.40
CA LEU A 32 10.93 -2.76 3.54
C LEU A 32 12.36 -2.31 3.24
N TYR A 33 12.56 -1.02 2.98
CA TYR A 33 13.87 -0.47 2.74
C TYR A 33 14.77 -0.57 3.98
N GLU A 34 14.27 -0.11 5.12
CA GLU A 34 15.07 -0.02 6.33
C GLU A 34 15.32 -1.38 7.00
N MET A 35 14.32 -2.26 6.99
CA MET A 35 14.37 -3.52 7.72
C MET A 35 14.80 -4.71 6.86
N ALA A 36 14.58 -4.64 5.57
CA ALA A 36 14.81 -5.77 4.66
C ALA A 36 15.63 -5.42 3.43
N HIS A 37 16.09 -4.18 3.30
CA HIS A 37 16.90 -3.68 2.18
C HIS A 37 16.26 -3.90 0.81
N GLU A 38 14.95 -3.84 0.74
CA GLU A 38 14.20 -3.95 -0.51
C GLU A 38 14.01 -2.57 -1.12
N GLU A 39 14.37 -2.43 -2.39
CA GLU A 39 14.41 -1.15 -3.09
C GLU A 39 13.55 -1.10 -4.36
N ASP A 40 13.05 -2.25 -4.84
CA ASP A 40 12.24 -2.29 -6.06
C ASP A 40 10.80 -1.91 -5.76
N ILE A 41 10.63 -0.63 -5.51
CA ILE A 41 9.36 -0.06 -5.07
C ILE A 41 9.06 1.15 -5.95
N ILE A 42 7.89 1.14 -6.57
CA ILE A 42 7.39 2.26 -7.36
C ILE A 42 6.22 2.86 -6.61
N LEU A 43 6.34 4.14 -6.28
CA LEU A 43 5.27 4.90 -5.66
C LEU A 43 4.93 6.07 -6.57
N ASP A 44 3.67 6.14 -6.98
CA ASP A 44 3.16 7.22 -7.79
C ASP A 44 1.76 7.57 -7.31
N GLU A 45 1.23 8.68 -7.76
CA GLU A 45 -0.09 9.10 -7.37
C GLU A 45 -1.13 8.06 -7.77
N GLY A 46 -1.83 7.52 -6.78
CA GLY A 46 -2.85 6.50 -7.01
C GLY A 46 -2.33 5.13 -7.39
N TYR A 47 -1.01 4.91 -7.36
CA TYR A 47 -0.41 3.64 -7.76
C TYR A 47 0.82 3.30 -6.92
N ALA A 48 0.91 2.04 -6.52
CA ALA A 48 2.11 1.52 -5.87
C ALA A 48 2.38 0.11 -6.37
N HIS A 49 3.63 -0.18 -6.65
CA HIS A 49 4.09 -1.51 -7.04
C HIS A 49 5.33 -1.87 -6.23
N ILE A 50 5.32 -3.06 -5.64
CA ILE A 50 6.41 -3.55 -4.79
C ILE A 50 6.79 -4.95 -5.25
N LYS A 51 8.07 -5.12 -5.57
CA LYS A 51 8.63 -6.42 -5.91
C LYS A 51 9.72 -6.78 -4.92
N LEU A 52 9.58 -7.92 -4.26
CA LEU A 52 10.56 -8.41 -3.30
C LEU A 52 11.64 -9.22 -4.01
N HIS A 53 12.90 -8.87 -3.76
CA HIS A 53 14.06 -9.58 -4.29
C HIS A 53 14.66 -10.53 -3.27
N HIS A 54 14.42 -10.28 -1.99
CA HIS A 54 14.96 -11.07 -0.88
C HIS A 54 13.87 -11.45 0.11
N PRO A 55 12.87 -12.27 -0.31
CA PRO A 55 11.79 -12.66 0.58
C PRO A 55 12.33 -13.38 1.82
N SER A 56 11.77 -13.06 2.97
CA SER A 56 12.17 -13.62 4.25
C SER A 56 11.00 -13.58 5.23
N SER A 57 11.18 -14.11 6.43
CA SER A 57 10.17 -13.99 7.48
C SER A 57 9.91 -12.54 7.85
N VAL A 58 10.93 -11.70 7.78
CA VAL A 58 10.79 -10.27 8.06
C VAL A 58 9.91 -9.60 6.99
N THR A 59 10.18 -9.84 5.72
CA THR A 59 9.36 -9.28 4.63
C THR A 59 7.94 -9.81 4.69
N ASP A 60 7.74 -11.07 5.06
CA ASP A 60 6.41 -11.65 5.20
C ASP A 60 5.59 -10.92 6.27
N ILE A 61 6.19 -10.66 7.42
CA ILE A 61 5.51 -9.93 8.50
C ILE A 61 5.18 -8.51 8.06
N ILE A 62 6.13 -7.82 7.45
CA ILE A 62 5.94 -6.43 6.99
C ILE A 62 4.81 -6.38 5.95
N MET A 63 4.87 -7.26 4.94
CA MET A 63 3.88 -7.28 3.87
C MET A 63 2.50 -7.65 4.39
N ASN A 64 2.40 -8.68 5.22
CA ASN A 64 1.11 -9.11 5.76
C ASN A 64 0.48 -8.03 6.65
N THR A 65 1.27 -7.34 7.43
CA THR A 65 0.78 -6.22 8.25
C THR A 65 0.17 -5.13 7.37
N ALA A 66 0.88 -4.73 6.32
CA ALA A 66 0.40 -3.70 5.40
C ALA A 66 -0.85 -4.16 4.65
N ILE A 67 -0.90 -5.41 4.21
CA ILE A 67 -2.06 -5.97 3.51
C ILE A 67 -3.29 -5.95 4.43
N ILE A 68 -3.13 -6.32 5.69
CA ILE A 68 -4.22 -6.27 6.67
C ILE A 68 -4.72 -4.84 6.83
N GLN A 69 -3.80 -3.88 6.96
CA GLN A 69 -4.16 -2.47 7.07
C GLN A 69 -4.91 -1.96 5.84
N LEU A 70 -4.44 -2.32 4.65
CA LEU A 70 -5.09 -1.93 3.39
C LEU A 70 -6.47 -2.56 3.26
N LYS A 71 -6.62 -3.83 3.61
CA LYS A 71 -7.93 -4.51 3.57
C LYS A 71 -8.91 -3.91 4.57
N THR A 72 -8.43 -3.52 5.73
CA THR A 72 -9.26 -2.85 6.73
C THR A 72 -9.78 -1.51 6.18
N ALA A 73 -8.90 -0.73 5.56
CA ALA A 73 -9.29 0.53 4.93
C ALA A 73 -10.25 0.29 3.76
N GLN A 74 -10.01 -0.75 2.96
CA GLN A 74 -10.87 -1.11 1.83
C GLN A 74 -12.28 -1.50 2.29
N GLU A 75 -12.39 -2.25 3.38
CA GLU A 75 -13.67 -2.71 3.88
C GLU A 75 -14.60 -1.55 4.25
N VAL A 76 -14.03 -0.48 4.78
CA VAL A 76 -14.78 0.73 5.12
C VAL A 76 -15.05 1.59 3.88
N ASN A 77 -14.22 1.49 2.85
CA ASN A 77 -14.24 2.36 1.68
C ASN A 77 -14.16 1.56 0.37
N LYS A 78 -15.08 0.60 0.19
CA LYS A 78 -15.03 -0.40 -0.89
C LYS A 78 -14.98 0.19 -2.30
N ASP A 79 -15.57 1.35 -2.50
CA ASP A 79 -15.69 1.94 -3.83
C ASP A 79 -14.42 2.67 -4.28
N TYR A 80 -13.44 2.86 -3.39
CA TYR A 80 -12.31 3.73 -3.66
C TYR A 80 -10.96 3.04 -3.65
N ILE A 81 -10.88 1.81 -3.14
CA ILE A 81 -9.60 1.10 -3.00
C ILE A 81 -9.69 -0.25 -3.69
N ARG A 82 -8.66 -0.55 -4.46
CA ARG A 82 -8.50 -1.87 -5.07
C ARG A 82 -7.11 -2.40 -4.76
N ILE A 83 -7.06 -3.59 -4.17
CA ILE A 83 -5.82 -4.24 -3.76
C ILE A 83 -5.66 -5.53 -4.56
N MET A 84 -4.49 -5.70 -5.15
CA MET A 84 -4.14 -6.90 -5.92
C MET A 84 -2.88 -7.52 -5.34
N GLU A 85 -3.00 -8.75 -4.86
CA GLU A 85 -1.87 -9.53 -4.39
C GLU A 85 -1.32 -10.35 -5.56
N VAL A 86 -0.04 -10.21 -5.82
CA VAL A 86 0.64 -10.93 -6.90
C VAL A 86 1.77 -11.78 -6.31
#